data_2e6820fb7dcfc894db36021c5a226aca
#
_entry.id   2e6820fb7dcfc894db36021c5a226aca
#
_cell.length_a   1.000
_cell.length_b   1.000
_cell.length_c   1.000
_cell.angle_alpha   90.00
_cell.angle_beta   90.00
_cell.angle_gamma   90.00
#
_symmetry.space_group_name_H-M   'P 1'
#
loop_
_entity.id
_entity.type
_entity.pdbx_description
1 polymer ?
#
loop_
_entity_poly.entity_id
_entity_poly.type
_entity_poly.pdbx_seq_one_letter_code
_entity_poly.pdbx_strand_id
1 'polypeptide(L)'
;YRNLSDYTWLVFTSANGVRLFFQGLFKDGRDYRCLGHVKFAVIGDGTGRELSGYGFNADYMPDTYCAKALADGLVQVAGPGDRLLIARSGGGSPVLTQTLLDAGIRFDDIVLYEVSGRQASSFRPEQEMRLDYITFASASGVRAFFDCMDKAGTGDTANKALGPAGSLKDIRLVCIGAVTAHE
;
A
#
# COMPACT_ATOMS: atom_id res chain seq x y z
N TYR A 1 -5.57 -0.91 20.23
CA TYR A 1 -4.66 -1.93 20.81
C TYR A 1 -5.21 -2.68 22.04
N ARG A 2 -6.41 -2.34 22.54
CA ARG A 2 -6.96 -2.93 23.80
C ARG A 2 -7.12 -4.45 23.76
N ASN A 3 -7.40 -5.03 22.60
CA ASN A 3 -7.71 -6.44 22.41
C ASN A 3 -6.68 -7.18 21.56
N LEU A 4 -5.40 -6.81 21.61
CA LEU A 4 -4.35 -7.49 20.82
C LEU A 4 -4.17 -8.97 21.21
N SER A 5 -4.52 -9.33 22.45
CA SER A 5 -4.52 -10.72 22.91
C SER A 5 -5.51 -11.64 22.19
N ASP A 6 -6.51 -11.07 21.50
CA ASP A 6 -7.54 -11.83 20.80
C ASP A 6 -7.10 -12.27 19.39
N TYR A 7 -5.98 -11.73 18.89
CA TYR A 7 -5.46 -12.00 17.55
C TYR A 7 -4.29 -12.95 17.61
N THR A 8 -4.28 -13.90 16.70
CA THR A 8 -3.19 -14.86 16.51
C THR A 8 -2.27 -14.46 15.34
N TRP A 9 -2.76 -13.58 14.47
CA TRP A 9 -2.02 -13.06 13.33
C TRP A 9 -2.14 -11.54 13.19
N LEU A 10 -1.02 -10.88 12.87
CA LEU A 10 -0.98 -9.51 12.37
C LEU A 10 -0.56 -9.50 10.89
N VAL A 11 -1.39 -8.88 10.07
CA VAL A 11 -1.21 -8.85 8.61
C VAL A 11 -0.89 -7.43 8.16
N PHE A 12 0.26 -7.25 7.51
CA PHE A 12 0.70 -5.96 7.00
C PHE A 12 0.83 -5.96 5.47
N THR A 13 0.18 -5.02 4.82
CA THR A 13 0.24 -4.86 3.36
C THR A 13 1.19 -3.73 2.91
N SER A 14 1.92 -3.12 3.84
CA SER A 14 2.90 -2.07 3.54
C SER A 14 3.87 -1.85 4.69
N ALA A 15 5.09 -1.40 4.38
CA ALA A 15 6.07 -0.97 5.36
C ALA A 15 5.54 0.20 6.23
N ASN A 16 4.78 1.13 5.63
CA ASN A 16 4.18 2.23 6.39
C ASN A 16 3.14 1.73 7.41
N GLY A 17 2.38 0.69 7.07
CA GLY A 17 1.46 0.02 8.00
C GLY A 17 2.20 -0.55 9.21
N VAL A 18 3.33 -1.24 9.00
CA VAL A 18 4.19 -1.73 10.09
C VAL A 18 4.62 -0.57 11.00
N ARG A 19 5.20 0.47 10.40
CA ARG A 19 5.71 1.63 11.15
C ARG A 19 4.62 2.28 12.00
N LEU A 20 3.48 2.57 11.43
CA LEU A 20 2.38 3.24 12.12
C LEU A 20 1.76 2.35 13.21
N PHE A 21 1.69 1.04 12.97
CA PHE A 21 1.22 0.10 13.98
C PHE A 21 2.13 0.13 15.23
N PHE A 22 3.44 0.00 15.06
CA PHE A 22 4.38 0.01 16.19
C PHE A 22 4.45 1.38 16.88
N GLN A 23 4.43 2.47 16.11
CA GLN A 23 4.35 3.82 16.69
C GLN A 23 3.09 3.97 17.56
N GLY A 24 1.93 3.52 17.08
CA GLY A 24 0.69 3.53 17.85
C GLY A 24 0.76 2.64 19.08
N LEU A 25 1.36 1.44 18.97
CA LEU A 25 1.55 0.51 20.08
C LEU A 25 2.35 1.16 21.23
N PHE A 26 3.48 1.79 20.90
CA PHE A 26 4.33 2.45 21.89
C PHE A 26 3.68 3.70 22.48
N LYS A 27 2.96 4.47 21.65
CA LYS A 27 2.21 5.63 22.12
C LYS A 27 1.10 5.24 23.10
N ASP A 28 0.53 4.04 22.96
CA ASP A 28 -0.47 3.47 23.89
C ASP A 28 0.18 2.88 25.17
N GLY A 29 1.50 3.07 25.35
CA GLY A 29 2.25 2.60 26.52
C GLY A 29 2.51 1.09 26.53
N ARG A 30 2.36 0.41 25.41
CA ARG A 30 2.61 -1.04 25.26
C ARG A 30 3.98 -1.29 24.66
N ASP A 31 4.46 -2.50 24.81
CA ASP A 31 5.73 -2.96 24.25
C ASP A 31 5.58 -4.32 23.53
N TYR A 32 6.69 -4.84 23.03
CA TYR A 32 6.75 -6.09 22.26
C TYR A 32 6.20 -7.31 22.98
N ARG A 33 6.17 -7.31 24.33
CA ARG A 33 5.70 -8.45 25.13
C ARG A 33 4.23 -8.80 24.87
N CYS A 34 3.43 -7.82 24.45
CA CYS A 34 2.03 -8.07 24.11
C CYS A 34 1.84 -8.77 22.75
N LEU A 35 2.92 -8.94 21.97
CA LEU A 35 2.92 -9.57 20.66
C LEU A 35 3.59 -10.96 20.64
N GLY A 36 4.08 -11.47 21.78
CA GLY A 36 4.84 -12.70 21.83
C GLY A 36 4.11 -13.98 21.40
N HIS A 37 2.79 -13.93 21.29
CA HIS A 37 1.93 -15.02 20.84
C HIS A 37 1.45 -14.85 19.39
N VAL A 38 1.76 -13.74 18.75
CA VAL A 38 1.22 -13.35 17.45
C VAL A 38 2.17 -13.76 16.34
N LYS A 39 1.63 -14.36 15.26
CA LYS A 39 2.31 -14.59 14.00
C LYS A 39 2.16 -13.37 13.09
N PHE A 40 3.14 -13.16 12.23
CA PHE A 40 3.16 -12.03 11.31
C PHE A 40 3.07 -12.47 9.87
N ALA A 41 2.17 -11.85 9.10
CA ALA A 41 2.12 -12.00 7.66
C ALA A 41 2.37 -10.66 6.98
N VAL A 42 3.20 -10.67 5.93
CA VAL A 42 3.57 -9.48 5.18
C VAL A 42 3.36 -9.69 3.68
N ILE A 43 3.01 -8.63 2.95
CA ILE A 43 2.73 -8.73 1.52
C ILE A 43 3.99 -8.96 0.68
N GLY A 44 5.17 -8.59 1.19
CA GLY A 44 6.41 -8.71 0.44
C GLY A 44 7.61 -8.14 1.19
N ASP A 45 8.75 -8.24 0.56
CA ASP A 45 10.09 -7.96 1.08
C ASP A 45 10.25 -6.60 1.77
N GLY A 46 9.74 -5.52 1.16
CA GLY A 46 9.85 -4.18 1.75
C GLY A 46 9.12 -4.08 3.09
N THR A 47 7.97 -4.77 3.21
CA THR A 47 7.20 -4.84 4.46
C THR A 47 7.90 -5.75 5.47
N GLY A 48 8.48 -6.87 5.02
CA GLY A 48 9.25 -7.78 5.86
C GLY A 48 10.51 -7.11 6.45
N ARG A 49 11.24 -6.34 5.64
CA ARG A 49 12.41 -5.58 6.13
C ARG A 49 12.03 -4.54 7.19
N GLU A 50 10.92 -3.84 7.00
CA GLU A 50 10.44 -2.88 8.02
C GLU A 50 10.08 -3.62 9.32
N LEU A 51 9.40 -4.77 9.22
CA LEU A 51 9.06 -5.61 10.38
C LEU A 51 10.31 -6.10 11.12
N SER A 52 11.34 -6.53 10.38
CA SER A 52 12.63 -6.95 10.95
C SER A 52 13.35 -5.82 11.69
N GLY A 53 13.15 -4.56 11.29
CA GLY A 53 13.63 -3.39 12.01
C GLY A 53 13.05 -3.24 13.43
N TYR A 54 11.91 -3.86 13.70
CA TYR A 54 11.28 -3.97 15.03
C TYR A 54 11.62 -5.28 15.76
N GLY A 55 12.50 -6.12 15.18
CA GLY A 55 12.94 -7.36 15.81
C GLY A 55 12.03 -8.58 15.55
N PHE A 56 11.09 -8.49 14.62
CA PHE A 56 10.20 -9.58 14.25
C PHE A 56 10.47 -10.08 12.83
N ASN A 57 10.34 -11.38 12.63
CA ASN A 57 10.32 -12.00 11.30
C ASN A 57 8.88 -12.28 10.87
N ALA A 58 8.63 -12.27 9.57
CA ALA A 58 7.35 -12.72 9.05
C ALA A 58 7.28 -14.26 9.12
N ASP A 59 6.17 -14.79 9.65
CA ASP A 59 5.86 -16.22 9.61
C ASP A 59 5.28 -16.63 8.25
N TYR A 60 4.70 -15.64 7.54
CA TYR A 60 4.21 -15.85 6.18
C TYR A 60 4.47 -14.63 5.28
N MET A 61 4.99 -14.90 4.10
CA MET A 61 5.14 -13.95 2.99
C MET A 61 4.93 -14.70 1.67
N PRO A 62 4.08 -14.23 0.74
CA PRO A 62 3.87 -14.88 -0.54
C PRO A 62 5.05 -14.67 -1.48
N ASP A 63 5.25 -15.60 -2.43
CA ASP A 63 6.26 -15.46 -3.49
C ASP A 63 5.94 -14.34 -4.47
N THR A 64 4.65 -14.08 -4.70
CA THR A 64 4.17 -12.97 -5.52
C THR A 64 3.61 -11.87 -4.60
N TYR A 65 4.20 -10.68 -4.64
CA TYR A 65 3.90 -9.56 -3.74
C TYR A 65 2.59 -8.85 -4.14
N CYS A 66 1.48 -9.54 -3.98
CA CYS A 66 0.16 -8.98 -4.25
C CYS A 66 -0.88 -9.43 -3.21
N ALA A 67 -1.98 -8.67 -3.11
CA ALA A 67 -3.04 -8.91 -2.13
C ALA A 67 -3.71 -10.29 -2.32
N LYS A 68 -3.84 -10.77 -3.56
CA LYS A 68 -4.43 -12.07 -3.88
C LYS A 68 -3.55 -13.22 -3.35
N ALA A 69 -2.25 -13.19 -3.64
CA ALA A 69 -1.32 -14.24 -3.20
C ALA A 69 -1.18 -14.25 -1.66
N LEU A 70 -1.18 -13.06 -1.02
CA LEU A 70 -1.19 -12.96 0.44
C LEU A 70 -2.46 -13.60 1.03
N ALA A 71 -3.62 -13.32 0.45
CA ALA A 71 -4.89 -13.88 0.91
C ALA A 71 -4.94 -15.40 0.75
N ASP A 72 -4.60 -15.90 -0.45
CA ASP A 72 -4.61 -17.34 -0.75
C ASP A 72 -3.71 -18.12 0.19
N GLY A 73 -2.53 -17.59 0.48
CA GLY A 73 -1.63 -18.24 1.41
C GLY A 73 -2.09 -18.16 2.86
N LEU A 74 -2.67 -17.03 3.29
CA LEU A 74 -3.25 -16.93 4.63
C LEU A 74 -4.37 -17.95 4.84
N VAL A 75 -5.19 -18.22 3.83
CA VAL A 75 -6.22 -19.27 3.86
C VAL A 75 -5.61 -20.67 4.10
N GLN A 76 -4.39 -20.91 3.63
CA GLN A 76 -3.70 -22.19 3.81
C GLN A 76 -3.02 -22.34 5.18
N VAL A 77 -2.52 -21.23 5.75
CA VAL A 77 -1.71 -21.26 6.97
C VAL A 77 -2.50 -20.93 8.23
N ALA A 78 -3.62 -20.22 8.11
CA ALA A 78 -4.49 -19.91 9.24
C ALA A 78 -5.45 -21.07 9.53
N GLY A 79 -5.54 -21.45 10.80
CA GLY A 79 -6.43 -22.52 11.27
C GLY A 79 -7.80 -22.00 11.73
N PRO A 80 -8.75 -22.93 12.06
CA PRO A 80 -10.10 -22.56 12.48
C PRO A 80 -10.16 -21.73 13.77
N GLY A 81 -9.11 -21.81 14.59
CA GLY A 81 -8.99 -21.04 15.84
C GLY A 81 -8.39 -19.66 15.67
N ASP A 82 -7.80 -19.36 14.50
CA ASP A 82 -7.11 -18.12 14.29
C ASP A 82 -8.06 -16.93 14.10
N ARG A 83 -7.57 -15.76 14.52
CA ARG A 83 -8.17 -14.45 14.27
C ARG A 83 -7.11 -13.50 13.80
N LEU A 84 -7.32 -12.90 12.64
CA LEU A 84 -6.37 -12.02 12.00
C LEU A 84 -6.69 -10.56 12.29
N LEU A 85 -5.68 -9.74 12.52
CA LEU A 85 -5.77 -8.29 12.47
C LEU A 85 -5.05 -7.78 11.24
N ILE A 86 -5.79 -7.23 10.29
CA ILE A 86 -5.24 -6.61 9.08
C ILE A 86 -5.03 -5.12 9.37
N ALA A 87 -3.80 -4.68 9.30
CA ALA A 87 -3.40 -3.30 9.61
C ALA A 87 -2.85 -2.63 8.34
N ARG A 88 -3.65 -1.78 7.69
CA ARG A 88 -3.36 -1.27 6.35
C ARG A 88 -3.85 0.16 6.07
N SER A 89 -3.64 0.64 4.84
CA SER A 89 -4.23 1.89 4.35
C SER A 89 -5.71 1.70 4.00
N GLY A 90 -6.50 2.76 4.08
CA GLY A 90 -7.92 2.75 3.72
C GLY A 90 -8.20 2.43 2.25
N GLY A 91 -7.25 2.73 1.35
CA GLY A 91 -7.32 2.36 -0.07
C GLY A 91 -6.80 0.95 -0.39
N GLY A 92 -6.69 0.06 0.60
CA GLY A 92 -6.21 -1.31 0.39
C GLY A 92 -7.12 -2.15 -0.50
N SER A 93 -6.55 -3.08 -1.28
CA SER A 93 -7.31 -3.96 -2.19
C SER A 93 -8.40 -4.75 -1.45
N PRO A 94 -9.64 -4.76 -1.93
CA PRO A 94 -10.72 -5.56 -1.35
C PRO A 94 -10.52 -7.08 -1.54
N VAL A 95 -9.66 -7.48 -2.47
CA VAL A 95 -9.39 -8.89 -2.77
C VAL A 95 -8.91 -9.65 -1.53
N LEU A 96 -8.06 -9.02 -0.68
CA LEU A 96 -7.58 -9.64 0.55
C LEU A 96 -8.73 -10.00 1.49
N THR A 97 -9.58 -9.05 1.82
CA THR A 97 -10.70 -9.24 2.76
C THR A 97 -11.77 -10.14 2.18
N GLN A 98 -12.09 -10.01 0.89
CA GLN A 98 -13.08 -10.87 0.24
C GLN A 98 -12.64 -12.34 0.24
N THR A 99 -11.39 -12.63 -0.13
CA THR A 99 -10.87 -14.02 -0.13
C THR A 99 -10.90 -14.64 1.27
N LEU A 100 -10.55 -13.87 2.32
CA LEU A 100 -10.61 -14.35 3.69
C LEU A 100 -12.05 -14.60 4.17
N LEU A 101 -13.00 -13.72 3.79
CA LEU A 101 -14.43 -13.89 4.08
C LEU A 101 -14.98 -15.16 3.41
N ASP A 102 -14.69 -15.36 2.13
CA ASP A 102 -15.15 -16.52 1.36
C ASP A 102 -14.60 -17.84 1.95
N ALA A 103 -13.42 -17.79 2.54
CA ALA A 103 -12.80 -18.92 3.22
C ALA A 103 -13.25 -19.09 4.69
N GLY A 104 -14.12 -18.22 5.21
CA GLY A 104 -14.59 -18.28 6.60
C GLY A 104 -13.53 -17.92 7.65
N ILE A 105 -12.46 -17.27 7.28
CA ILE A 105 -11.41 -16.81 8.19
C ILE A 105 -11.88 -15.58 8.95
N ARG A 106 -11.75 -15.61 10.29
CA ARG A 106 -12.12 -14.47 11.15
C ARG A 106 -11.03 -13.41 11.13
N PHE A 107 -11.40 -12.18 10.82
CA PHE A 107 -10.47 -11.06 10.85
C PHE A 107 -11.16 -9.75 11.25
N ASP A 108 -10.34 -8.79 11.68
CA ASP A 108 -10.68 -7.38 11.75
C ASP A 108 -9.73 -6.60 10.82
N ASP A 109 -10.27 -5.62 10.12
CA ASP A 109 -9.55 -4.78 9.17
C ASP A 109 -9.50 -3.36 9.71
N ILE A 110 -8.31 -2.88 10.06
CA ILE A 110 -8.12 -1.55 10.62
C ILE A 110 -7.36 -0.64 9.67
N VAL A 111 -7.93 0.54 9.45
CA VAL A 111 -7.30 1.60 8.68
C VAL A 111 -6.34 2.37 9.58
N LEU A 112 -5.04 2.26 9.31
CA LEU A 112 -4.00 3.00 10.05
C LEU A 112 -3.74 4.38 9.45
N TYR A 113 -3.96 4.55 8.14
CA TYR A 113 -3.73 5.81 7.43
C TYR A 113 -4.50 5.85 6.11
N GLU A 114 -4.77 7.06 5.67
CA GLU A 114 -5.30 7.32 4.34
C GLU A 114 -4.21 7.84 3.42
N VAL A 115 -4.26 7.43 2.15
CA VAL A 115 -3.41 7.99 1.10
C VAL A 115 -4.22 9.07 0.39
N SER A 116 -3.86 10.32 0.61
CA SER A 116 -4.45 11.45 -0.10
C SER A 116 -3.49 11.98 -1.14
N GLY A 117 -3.99 12.30 -2.35
CA GLY A 117 -3.22 13.01 -3.35
C GLY A 117 -2.84 14.40 -2.83
N ARG A 118 -1.56 14.74 -2.85
CA ARG A 118 -1.13 16.11 -2.62
C ARG A 118 -1.57 16.95 -3.81
N GLN A 119 -2.31 18.02 -3.57
CA GLN A 119 -2.55 18.98 -4.65
C GLN A 119 -1.19 19.54 -5.10
N ALA A 120 -0.89 19.37 -6.38
CA ALA A 120 0.34 19.86 -6.98
C ALA A 120 0.30 21.39 -7.14
N SER A 121 0.19 22.12 -6.01
CA SER A 121 0.31 23.60 -6.01
C SER A 121 1.74 24.08 -6.30
N SER A 122 2.69 23.17 -6.46
CA SER A 122 4.11 23.47 -6.63
C SER A 122 4.80 22.73 -7.78
N PHE A 123 4.07 22.01 -8.63
CA PHE A 123 4.67 21.56 -9.88
C PHE A 123 4.72 22.78 -10.81
N ARG A 124 5.85 23.47 -10.78
CA ARG A 124 6.19 24.53 -11.72
C ARG A 124 7.18 23.94 -12.71
N PRO A 125 6.78 23.66 -13.94
CA PRO A 125 7.72 23.38 -15.02
C PRO A 125 8.35 24.71 -15.47
N GLU A 126 9.08 25.37 -14.57
CA GLU A 126 9.72 26.67 -14.88
C GLU A 126 10.99 26.50 -15.72
N GLN A 127 11.38 25.28 -16.01
CA GLN A 127 12.51 25.02 -16.90
C GLN A 127 12.03 24.08 -18.00
N GLU A 128 12.46 24.33 -19.20
CA GLU A 128 12.29 23.51 -20.40
C GLU A 128 12.87 22.10 -20.21
N MET A 129 12.25 21.32 -19.30
CA MET A 129 12.63 19.92 -19.10
C MET A 129 12.01 19.09 -20.22
N ARG A 130 12.86 18.66 -21.13
CA ARG A 130 12.49 17.67 -22.12
C ARG A 130 12.41 16.33 -21.41
N LEU A 131 11.19 15.80 -21.21
CA LEU A 131 10.97 14.51 -20.58
C LEU A 131 10.87 13.44 -21.65
N ASP A 132 11.70 12.42 -21.56
CA ASP A 132 11.63 11.23 -22.42
C ASP A 132 10.73 10.15 -21.79
N TYR A 133 10.63 10.11 -20.45
CA TYR A 133 9.88 9.11 -19.69
C TYR A 133 9.18 9.71 -18.50
N ILE A 134 7.98 9.16 -18.19
CA ILE A 134 7.30 9.33 -16.92
C ILE A 134 7.12 7.94 -16.29
N THR A 135 7.54 7.78 -15.04
CA THR A 135 7.45 6.50 -14.33
C THR A 135 6.36 6.52 -13.26
N PHE A 136 5.50 5.51 -13.24
CA PHE A 136 4.46 5.34 -12.26
C PHE A 136 4.72 4.11 -11.39
N ALA A 137 4.83 4.33 -10.08
CA ALA A 137 5.05 3.28 -9.09
C ALA A 137 3.74 2.75 -8.47
N SER A 138 2.58 3.26 -8.89
CA SER A 138 1.28 2.80 -8.41
C SER A 138 0.14 3.27 -9.29
N ALA A 139 -0.98 2.53 -9.33
CA ALA A 139 -2.22 2.91 -10.00
C ALA A 139 -2.79 4.24 -9.45
N SER A 140 -2.73 4.45 -8.13
CA SER A 140 -3.15 5.73 -7.52
C SER A 140 -2.29 6.92 -7.96
N GLY A 141 -1.01 6.69 -8.27
CA GLY A 141 -0.13 7.71 -8.85
C GLY A 141 -0.55 8.10 -10.27
N VAL A 142 -0.95 7.12 -11.08
CA VAL A 142 -1.51 7.37 -12.42
C VAL A 142 -2.76 8.23 -12.30
N ARG A 143 -3.76 7.81 -11.50
CA ARG A 143 -4.98 8.60 -11.28
C ARG A 143 -4.70 10.02 -10.82
N ALA A 144 -3.88 10.16 -9.79
CA ALA A 144 -3.55 11.48 -9.24
C ALA A 144 -2.86 12.39 -10.26
N PHE A 145 -2.02 11.83 -11.12
CA PHE A 145 -1.34 12.58 -12.19
C PHE A 145 -2.36 13.10 -13.21
N PHE A 146 -3.23 12.24 -13.73
CA PHE A 146 -4.25 12.65 -14.72
C PHE A 146 -5.31 13.55 -14.10
N ASP A 147 -5.76 13.32 -12.87
CA ASP A 147 -6.65 14.21 -12.14
C ASP A 147 -6.06 15.63 -11.95
N CYS A 148 -4.77 15.72 -11.74
CA CYS A 148 -4.07 17.01 -11.65
C CYS A 148 -4.01 17.70 -13.02
N MET A 149 -3.81 16.94 -14.08
CA MET A 149 -3.76 17.47 -15.46
C MET A 149 -5.14 18.00 -15.88
N ASP A 150 -6.22 17.25 -15.57
CA ASP A 150 -7.60 17.65 -15.88
C ASP A 150 -8.03 18.90 -15.09
N LYS A 151 -7.66 18.99 -13.80
CA LYS A 151 -7.96 20.14 -12.94
C LYS A 151 -7.17 21.41 -13.29
N ALA A 152 -6.02 21.25 -13.91
CA ALA A 152 -5.21 22.39 -14.39
C ALA A 152 -5.85 23.09 -15.60
N GLY A 153 -7.01 22.62 -16.08
CA GLY A 153 -7.88 23.23 -17.08
C GLY A 153 -7.54 22.83 -18.52
N THR A 154 -8.52 22.18 -19.12
CA THR A 154 -8.75 21.99 -20.57
C THR A 154 -7.57 22.16 -21.51
N GLY A 155 -7.09 21.06 -22.07
CA GLY A 155 -6.32 20.91 -23.32
C GLY A 155 -5.03 21.72 -23.49
N ASP A 156 -5.08 23.01 -23.23
CA ASP A 156 -3.98 23.95 -23.44
C ASP A 156 -3.04 24.06 -22.24
N THR A 157 -3.53 23.83 -21.02
CA THR A 157 -2.74 23.95 -19.78
C THR A 157 -1.97 22.66 -19.48
N ALA A 158 -2.47 21.51 -19.90
CA ALA A 158 -1.74 20.24 -19.83
C ALA A 158 -0.49 20.28 -20.71
N ASN A 159 -0.62 20.79 -21.94
CA ASN A 159 0.51 21.05 -22.83
C ASN A 159 1.47 22.14 -22.30
N LYS A 160 0.93 23.14 -21.57
CA LYS A 160 1.75 24.17 -20.90
C LYS A 160 2.49 23.65 -19.67
N ALA A 161 1.90 22.68 -18.94
CA ALA A 161 2.56 22.05 -17.78
C ALA A 161 3.76 21.17 -18.16
N LEU A 162 3.81 20.69 -19.42
CA LEU A 162 4.90 19.87 -19.94
C LEU A 162 5.93 20.69 -20.74
N GLY A 163 5.76 22.03 -20.82
CA GLY A 163 6.63 22.95 -21.54
C GLY A 163 6.43 22.93 -23.07
N PRO A 164 7.07 23.86 -23.79
CA PRO A 164 6.88 24.03 -25.24
C PRO A 164 7.40 22.86 -26.09
N ALA A 165 8.03 21.86 -25.48
CA ALA A 165 8.63 20.71 -26.16
C ALA A 165 7.90 19.38 -25.95
N GLY A 166 6.77 19.33 -25.20
CA GLY A 166 6.22 18.04 -24.79
C GLY A 166 4.70 17.93 -24.92
N SER A 167 4.24 17.31 -25.98
CA SER A 167 2.97 16.59 -25.95
C SER A 167 3.19 15.29 -25.18
N LEU A 168 2.25 14.86 -24.32
CA LEU A 168 2.26 13.51 -23.71
C LEU A 168 2.44 12.39 -24.75
N LYS A 169 2.14 12.69 -26.03
CA LYS A 169 2.31 11.76 -27.16
C LYS A 169 3.75 11.38 -27.44
N ASP A 170 4.71 12.23 -27.06
CA ASP A 170 6.13 12.02 -27.31
C ASP A 170 6.84 11.43 -26.07
N ILE A 171 6.14 11.30 -24.94
CA ILE A 171 6.68 10.81 -23.66
C ILE A 171 6.29 9.35 -23.46
N ARG A 172 7.27 8.51 -23.13
CA ARG A 172 7.04 7.10 -22.82
C ARG A 172 6.60 6.94 -21.36
N LEU A 173 5.49 6.24 -21.15
CA LEU A 173 5.00 5.93 -19.81
C LEU A 173 5.53 4.56 -19.37
N VAL A 174 6.11 4.49 -18.17
CA VAL A 174 6.65 3.27 -17.57
C VAL A 174 5.92 2.98 -16.27
N CYS A 175 5.32 1.81 -16.18
CA CYS A 175 4.55 1.36 -15.02
C CYS A 175 5.26 0.21 -14.31
N ILE A 176 5.25 0.20 -12.96
CA ILE A 176 5.89 -0.82 -12.13
C ILE A 176 5.30 -2.23 -12.34
N GLY A 177 4.07 -2.33 -12.83
CA GLY A 177 3.39 -3.61 -13.05
C GLY A 177 2.06 -3.47 -13.74
N ALA A 178 1.44 -4.61 -14.06
CA ALA A 178 0.21 -4.70 -14.85
C ALA A 178 -0.95 -3.87 -14.25
N VAL A 179 -1.15 -3.93 -12.94
CA VAL A 179 -2.23 -3.15 -12.27
C VAL A 179 -2.05 -1.65 -12.49
N THR A 180 -0.82 -1.15 -12.47
CA THR A 180 -0.51 0.27 -12.72
C THR A 180 -0.65 0.62 -14.20
N ALA A 181 -0.38 -0.33 -15.10
CA ALA A 181 -0.47 -0.12 -16.54
C ALA A 181 -1.90 -0.16 -17.08
N HIS A 182 -2.83 -0.80 -16.36
CA HIS A 182 -4.25 -0.87 -16.73
C HIS A 182 -5.07 0.34 -16.27
N GLU A 183 -4.51 1.16 -15.39
CA GLU A 183 -5.12 2.40 -14.93
C GLU A 183 -5.03 3.51 -15.97
#